data_914828c672a1e2242981dc3329ce2bb8
#
_entry.id   914828c672a1e2242981dc3329ce2bb8
#
_cell.length_a   1.000
_cell.length_b   1.000
_cell.length_c   1.000
_cell.angle_alpha   90.00
_cell.angle_beta   90.00
_cell.angle_gamma   90.00
#
_symmetry.space_group_name_H-M   'P 1'
#
loop_
_entity.id
_entity.type
_entity.pdbx_description
1 polymer ?
#
loop_
_entity_poly.entity_id
_entity_poly.type
_entity_poly.pdbx_seq_one_letter_code
_entity_poly.pdbx_strand_id
1 'polypeptide(L)'
;MRDSVVLTLAAAPLVAATWALRLACESEEIHPTPREQSGGEGVCHGYLAHPTLTLHTLIFGTYVLGFWAHSLLAGSTWLLDAARPLLPLTVQLYYLTHPRAVHSERMLVGAAFVLLWALRLFRAHGHRYQWALSAREDWRRADLREAFDRWWPAASLPVAFIAEQGAACARCLPLRSLAGFAGAGVPLLPSFEETDDVAPLVDAPLGLADAGALVVALFGLALAFKADEELLTYIRWADKTKPPVYAEGLWRLSRHPNRLGEHLWWLALAGAACCANGGFCPTALGPLIVCFGDASVDVPLLDRHVAMRRERIKAWMAYAERVPALWPTPGSVLRFFKPSASEAKKGE
;
A
#
# COMPACT_ATOMS: atom_id res chain seq x y z
N MET A 1 -16.97 16.79 -4.96
CA MET A 1 -17.93 15.91 -5.67
C MET A 1 -17.38 15.35 -7.00
N ARG A 2 -16.85 16.17 -7.90
CA ARG A 2 -16.36 15.70 -9.22
C ARG A 2 -15.24 14.64 -9.07
N ASP A 3 -14.23 14.89 -8.22
CA ASP A 3 -13.08 14.00 -8.05
C ASP A 3 -13.45 12.64 -7.44
N SER A 4 -14.37 12.61 -6.46
CA SER A 4 -14.86 11.35 -5.88
C SER A 4 -15.63 10.52 -6.89
N VAL A 5 -16.40 11.14 -7.77
CA VAL A 5 -17.09 10.45 -8.86
C VAL A 5 -16.09 9.84 -9.84
N VAL A 6 -15.08 10.61 -10.27
CA VAL A 6 -14.01 10.11 -11.17
C VAL A 6 -13.27 8.95 -10.52
N LEU A 7 -12.89 9.05 -9.24
CA LEU A 7 -12.21 7.98 -8.52
C LEU A 7 -13.06 6.69 -8.44
N THR A 8 -14.37 6.84 -8.15
CA THR A 8 -15.30 5.71 -8.12
C THR A 8 -15.42 5.06 -9.49
N LEU A 9 -15.63 5.87 -10.55
CA LEU A 9 -15.73 5.36 -11.92
C LEU A 9 -14.43 4.68 -12.39
N ALA A 10 -13.28 5.15 -11.95
CA ALA A 10 -11.99 4.57 -12.30
C ALA A 10 -11.72 3.24 -11.57
N ALA A 11 -12.20 3.07 -10.34
CA ALA A 11 -12.05 1.83 -9.57
C ALA A 11 -13.14 0.79 -9.89
N ALA A 12 -14.33 1.22 -10.28
CA ALA A 12 -15.48 0.36 -10.55
C ALA A 12 -15.22 -0.76 -11.57
N PRO A 13 -14.48 -0.57 -12.68
CA PRO A 13 -14.24 -1.63 -13.65
C PRO A 13 -13.55 -2.86 -13.06
N LEU A 14 -12.60 -2.70 -12.17
CA LEU A 14 -11.91 -3.83 -11.53
C LEU A 14 -12.87 -4.59 -10.61
N VAL A 15 -13.66 -3.90 -9.79
CA VAL A 15 -14.66 -4.52 -8.91
C VAL A 15 -15.73 -5.22 -9.71
N ALA A 16 -16.23 -4.58 -10.77
CA ALA A 16 -17.24 -5.15 -11.65
C ALA A 16 -16.72 -6.41 -12.38
N ALA A 17 -15.48 -6.37 -12.89
CA ALA A 17 -14.87 -7.51 -13.57
C ALA A 17 -14.65 -8.71 -12.63
N THR A 18 -14.17 -8.45 -11.39
CA THR A 18 -14.04 -9.49 -10.35
C THR A 18 -15.39 -10.14 -10.04
N TRP A 19 -16.41 -9.32 -9.85
CA TRP A 19 -17.75 -9.82 -9.54
C TRP A 19 -18.37 -10.60 -10.70
N ALA A 20 -18.21 -10.10 -11.93
CA ALA A 20 -18.69 -10.77 -13.14
C ALA A 20 -18.01 -12.14 -13.36
N LEU A 21 -16.69 -12.22 -13.14
CA LEU A 21 -15.96 -13.49 -13.21
C LEU A 21 -16.45 -14.47 -12.15
N ARG A 22 -16.64 -14.02 -10.91
CA ARG A 22 -17.21 -14.88 -9.87
C ARG A 22 -18.56 -15.46 -10.29
N LEU A 23 -19.52 -14.62 -10.65
CA LEU A 23 -20.86 -15.05 -11.04
C LEU A 23 -20.84 -15.98 -12.26
N ALA A 24 -20.00 -15.70 -13.26
CA ALA A 24 -19.90 -16.52 -14.45
C ALA A 24 -19.28 -17.90 -14.19
N CYS A 25 -18.31 -17.97 -13.25
CA CYS A 25 -17.53 -19.19 -13.03
C CYS A 25 -17.97 -20.01 -11.81
N GLU A 26 -18.86 -19.48 -10.96
CA GLU A 26 -19.40 -20.21 -9.79
C GLU A 26 -20.19 -21.47 -10.21
N SER A 27 -20.91 -21.41 -11.34
CA SER A 27 -21.65 -22.57 -11.88
C SER A 27 -20.75 -23.64 -12.48
N GLU A 28 -19.57 -23.29 -12.97
CA GLU A 28 -18.61 -24.22 -13.57
C GLU A 28 -17.86 -25.02 -12.51
N GLU A 29 -17.60 -24.43 -11.33
CA GLU A 29 -17.02 -25.16 -10.19
C GLU A 29 -17.96 -26.27 -9.69
N ILE A 30 -19.29 -26.02 -9.69
CA ILE A 30 -20.31 -26.96 -9.22
C ILE A 30 -20.62 -28.01 -10.30
N HIS A 31 -20.61 -27.64 -11.58
CA HIS A 31 -20.93 -28.48 -12.71
C HIS A 31 -19.95 -28.26 -13.87
N PRO A 32 -18.74 -28.87 -13.83
CA PRO A 32 -17.76 -28.72 -14.89
C PRO A 32 -18.33 -29.21 -16.23
N THR A 33 -18.23 -28.36 -17.25
CA THR A 33 -18.68 -28.70 -18.58
C THR A 33 -17.79 -29.79 -19.22
N PRO A 34 -18.29 -30.60 -20.18
CA PRO A 34 -17.47 -31.61 -20.88
C PRO A 34 -16.23 -31.04 -21.57
N ARG A 35 -16.25 -29.73 -21.89
CA ARG A 35 -15.16 -29.01 -22.55
C ARG A 35 -14.00 -28.71 -21.57
N GLU A 36 -14.29 -28.51 -20.31
CA GLU A 36 -13.30 -28.28 -19.23
C GLU A 36 -12.69 -29.60 -18.75
N GLN A 37 -13.44 -30.69 -18.76
CA GLN A 37 -12.91 -32.03 -18.51
C GLN A 37 -11.87 -32.47 -19.56
N SER A 38 -11.86 -31.82 -20.74
CA SER A 38 -10.87 -32.05 -21.80
C SER A 38 -9.68 -31.06 -21.77
N GLY A 39 -9.52 -30.25 -20.74
CA GLY A 39 -8.39 -29.30 -20.61
C GLY A 39 -8.58 -28.03 -21.48
N GLY A 40 -9.82 -27.64 -21.77
CA GLY A 40 -10.09 -26.43 -22.54
C GLY A 40 -9.73 -25.15 -21.84
N GLU A 41 -8.95 -24.31 -22.52
CA GLU A 41 -8.53 -22.97 -22.06
C GLU A 41 -9.70 -21.99 -22.02
N GLY A 42 -10.61 -22.13 -21.06
CA GLY A 42 -11.70 -21.18 -20.83
C GLY A 42 -11.29 -20.06 -19.86
N VAL A 43 -11.99 -18.91 -19.92
CA VAL A 43 -11.77 -17.79 -18.97
C VAL A 43 -11.96 -18.25 -17.52
N CYS A 44 -12.93 -19.12 -17.26
CA CYS A 44 -13.19 -19.66 -15.92
C CYS A 44 -12.09 -20.61 -15.45
N HIS A 45 -11.55 -21.44 -16.34
CA HIS A 45 -10.38 -22.27 -16.01
C HIS A 45 -9.21 -21.38 -15.61
N GLY A 46 -8.89 -20.33 -16.37
CA GLY A 46 -7.85 -19.36 -16.02
C GLY A 46 -8.12 -18.67 -14.68
N TYR A 47 -9.35 -18.26 -14.40
CA TYR A 47 -9.75 -17.64 -13.14
C TYR A 47 -9.60 -18.59 -11.96
N LEU A 48 -10.05 -19.82 -12.08
CA LEU A 48 -10.00 -20.82 -11.00
C LEU A 48 -8.58 -21.39 -10.80
N ALA A 49 -7.86 -21.73 -11.88
CA ALA A 49 -6.54 -22.33 -11.80
C ALA A 49 -5.44 -21.30 -11.50
N HIS A 50 -5.56 -20.06 -11.97
CA HIS A 50 -4.54 -19.03 -11.87
C HIS A 50 -5.09 -17.72 -11.27
N PRO A 51 -5.59 -17.71 -10.02
CA PRO A 51 -6.26 -16.56 -9.42
C PRO A 51 -5.34 -15.32 -9.36
N THR A 52 -4.06 -15.50 -9.05
CA THR A 52 -3.10 -14.40 -8.97
C THR A 52 -2.82 -13.77 -10.33
N LEU A 53 -2.63 -14.59 -11.38
CA LEU A 53 -2.41 -14.10 -12.73
C LEU A 53 -3.64 -13.35 -13.25
N THR A 54 -4.84 -13.89 -13.03
CA THR A 54 -6.10 -13.24 -13.39
C THR A 54 -6.23 -11.88 -12.71
N LEU A 55 -6.00 -11.82 -11.40
CA LEU A 55 -6.02 -10.56 -10.65
C LEU A 55 -5.04 -9.53 -11.22
N HIS A 56 -3.79 -9.92 -11.47
CA HIS A 56 -2.79 -9.00 -12.01
C HIS A 56 -3.12 -8.55 -13.44
N THR A 57 -3.70 -9.40 -14.25
CA THR A 57 -4.18 -9.03 -15.59
C THR A 57 -5.30 -8.00 -15.52
N LEU A 58 -6.26 -8.17 -14.59
CA LEU A 58 -7.33 -7.21 -14.36
C LEU A 58 -6.80 -5.87 -13.84
N ILE A 59 -5.85 -5.90 -12.89
CA ILE A 59 -5.19 -4.68 -12.37
C ILE A 59 -4.44 -3.97 -13.51
N PHE A 60 -3.71 -4.72 -14.34
CA PHE A 60 -2.98 -4.13 -15.47
C PHE A 60 -3.92 -3.43 -16.44
N GLY A 61 -5.03 -4.08 -16.83
CA GLY A 61 -6.01 -3.49 -17.74
C GLY A 61 -6.72 -2.27 -17.16
N THR A 62 -7.07 -2.29 -15.88
CA THR A 62 -7.90 -1.25 -15.26
C THR A 62 -7.06 -0.15 -14.59
N TYR A 63 -6.21 -0.51 -13.61
CA TYR A 63 -5.44 0.46 -12.84
C TYR A 63 -4.20 0.95 -13.60
N VAL A 64 -3.50 0.09 -14.34
CA VAL A 64 -2.33 0.54 -15.09
C VAL A 64 -2.77 1.24 -16.37
N LEU A 65 -3.39 0.53 -17.31
CA LEU A 65 -3.75 1.11 -18.61
C LEU A 65 -4.89 2.12 -18.51
N GLY A 66 -5.91 1.87 -17.69
CA GLY A 66 -7.05 2.78 -17.51
C GLY A 66 -6.63 4.10 -16.87
N PHE A 67 -5.83 4.07 -15.81
CA PHE A 67 -5.33 5.29 -15.16
C PHE A 67 -4.31 6.03 -16.04
N TRP A 68 -3.47 5.30 -16.77
CA TRP A 68 -2.56 5.89 -17.73
C TRP A 68 -3.33 6.63 -18.84
N ALA A 69 -4.32 6.00 -19.46
CA ALA A 69 -5.18 6.64 -20.46
C ALA A 69 -5.88 7.89 -19.90
N HIS A 70 -6.44 7.78 -18.66
CA HIS A 70 -7.01 8.94 -17.96
C HIS A 70 -5.98 10.05 -17.77
N SER A 71 -4.74 9.72 -17.40
CA SER A 71 -3.69 10.73 -17.19
C SER A 71 -3.30 11.48 -18.45
N LEU A 72 -3.32 10.81 -19.60
CA LEU A 72 -3.09 11.43 -20.91
C LEU A 72 -4.21 12.45 -21.26
N LEU A 73 -5.45 12.10 -20.93
CA LEU A 73 -6.62 12.96 -21.18
C LEU A 73 -6.70 14.13 -20.19
N ALA A 74 -6.39 13.87 -18.91
CA ALA A 74 -6.47 14.87 -17.84
C ALA A 74 -5.21 15.73 -17.71
N GLY A 75 -4.11 15.36 -18.35
CA GLY A 75 -2.81 16.02 -18.21
C GLY A 75 -2.19 15.88 -16.81
N SER A 76 -2.67 14.94 -15.98
CA SER A 76 -2.23 14.79 -14.59
C SER A 76 -2.35 13.34 -14.12
N THR A 77 -1.42 12.90 -13.25
CA THR A 77 -1.39 11.55 -12.65
C THR A 77 -2.02 11.49 -11.26
N TRP A 78 -2.81 12.49 -10.86
CA TRP A 78 -3.41 12.59 -9.51
C TRP A 78 -4.18 11.34 -9.07
N LEU A 79 -4.75 10.61 -10.04
CA LEU A 79 -5.57 9.42 -9.77
C LEU A 79 -4.75 8.30 -9.12
N LEU A 80 -3.45 8.19 -9.40
CA LEU A 80 -2.56 7.22 -8.75
C LEU A 80 -2.52 7.42 -7.22
N ASP A 81 -2.42 8.67 -6.76
CA ASP A 81 -2.38 8.97 -5.33
C ASP A 81 -3.73 8.73 -4.67
N ALA A 82 -4.80 9.20 -5.30
CA ALA A 82 -6.15 9.05 -4.78
C ALA A 82 -6.62 7.58 -4.72
N ALA A 83 -6.18 6.76 -5.67
CA ALA A 83 -6.51 5.34 -5.75
C ALA A 83 -5.61 4.44 -4.89
N ARG A 84 -4.52 4.96 -4.33
CA ARG A 84 -3.57 4.18 -3.52
C ARG A 84 -4.23 3.34 -2.41
N PRO A 85 -5.21 3.82 -1.64
CA PRO A 85 -5.92 3.00 -0.66
C PRO A 85 -6.87 1.98 -1.27
N LEU A 86 -7.32 2.17 -2.52
CA LEU A 86 -8.33 1.33 -3.16
C LEU A 86 -7.75 0.02 -3.69
N LEU A 87 -6.50 0.01 -4.17
CA LEU A 87 -5.91 -1.19 -4.74
C LEU A 87 -5.81 -2.35 -3.72
N PRO A 88 -5.27 -2.17 -2.50
CA PRO A 88 -5.26 -3.24 -1.50
C PRO A 88 -6.67 -3.72 -1.11
N LEU A 89 -7.65 -2.80 -1.04
CA LEU A 89 -9.06 -3.17 -0.80
C LEU A 89 -9.61 -4.03 -1.93
N THR A 90 -9.31 -3.70 -3.19
CA THR A 90 -9.79 -4.47 -4.34
C THR A 90 -9.13 -5.84 -4.42
N VAL A 91 -7.81 -5.91 -4.14
CA VAL A 91 -7.08 -7.18 -4.01
C VAL A 91 -7.69 -8.05 -2.90
N GLN A 92 -7.95 -7.46 -1.74
CA GLN A 92 -8.59 -8.18 -0.64
C GLN A 92 -10.00 -8.67 -0.99
N LEU A 93 -10.81 -7.81 -1.64
CA LEU A 93 -12.15 -8.18 -2.09
C LEU A 93 -12.12 -9.32 -3.12
N TYR A 94 -11.17 -9.27 -4.05
CA TYR A 94 -10.96 -10.35 -5.02
C TYR A 94 -10.73 -11.68 -4.33
N TYR A 95 -9.78 -11.75 -3.40
CA TYR A 95 -9.52 -12.99 -2.66
C TYR A 95 -10.67 -13.40 -1.74
N LEU A 96 -11.35 -12.45 -1.07
CA LEU A 96 -12.54 -12.74 -0.26
C LEU A 96 -13.68 -13.35 -1.06
N THR A 97 -13.81 -12.98 -2.32
CA THR A 97 -14.92 -13.43 -3.16
C THR A 97 -14.53 -14.57 -4.10
N HIS A 98 -13.26 -14.98 -4.12
CA HIS A 98 -12.81 -16.08 -4.98
C HIS A 98 -13.36 -17.43 -4.47
N PRO A 99 -13.95 -18.29 -5.35
CA PRO A 99 -14.58 -19.55 -4.94
C PRO A 99 -13.64 -20.49 -4.17
N ARG A 100 -12.36 -20.55 -4.57
CA ARG A 100 -11.34 -21.41 -3.95
C ARG A 100 -10.67 -20.81 -2.71
N ALA A 101 -11.12 -19.63 -2.24
CA ALA A 101 -10.53 -19.02 -1.06
C ALA A 101 -10.99 -19.68 0.24
N VAL A 102 -10.05 -19.84 1.17
CA VAL A 102 -10.32 -20.34 2.51
C VAL A 102 -10.67 -19.16 3.42
N HIS A 103 -11.93 -19.12 3.90
CA HIS A 103 -12.43 -18.06 4.76
C HIS A 103 -12.03 -18.27 6.22
N SER A 104 -10.73 -18.32 6.49
CA SER A 104 -10.16 -18.50 7.81
C SER A 104 -10.26 -17.23 8.67
N GLU A 105 -10.09 -17.40 10.00
CA GLU A 105 -9.98 -16.26 10.92
C GLU A 105 -8.85 -15.30 10.52
N ARG A 106 -7.71 -15.83 10.05
CA ARG A 106 -6.57 -15.02 9.56
C ARG A 106 -6.96 -14.13 8.39
N MET A 107 -7.70 -14.68 7.43
CA MET A 107 -8.18 -13.94 6.28
C MET A 107 -9.14 -12.81 6.68
N LEU A 108 -10.10 -13.10 7.56
CA LEU A 108 -11.09 -12.11 8.03
C LEU A 108 -10.42 -11.00 8.83
N VAL A 109 -9.50 -11.34 9.73
CA VAL A 109 -8.69 -10.36 10.49
C VAL A 109 -7.85 -9.52 9.52
N GLY A 110 -7.17 -10.15 8.56
CA GLY A 110 -6.41 -9.46 7.53
C GLY A 110 -7.26 -8.48 6.73
N ALA A 111 -8.47 -8.88 6.34
CA ALA A 111 -9.41 -8.03 5.61
C ALA A 111 -9.85 -6.79 6.43
N ALA A 112 -10.17 -6.98 7.71
CA ALA A 112 -10.51 -5.88 8.61
C ALA A 112 -9.35 -4.89 8.74
N PHE A 113 -8.12 -5.39 8.83
CA PHE A 113 -6.91 -4.57 8.92
C PHE A 113 -6.63 -3.80 7.63
N VAL A 114 -6.78 -4.43 6.45
CA VAL A 114 -6.66 -3.74 5.15
C VAL A 114 -7.68 -2.62 5.04
N LEU A 115 -8.92 -2.85 5.48
CA LEU A 115 -9.97 -1.82 5.50
C LEU A 115 -9.58 -0.66 6.42
N LEU A 116 -9.14 -0.91 7.65
CA LEU A 116 -8.71 0.13 8.60
C LEU A 116 -7.53 0.95 8.06
N TRP A 117 -6.54 0.28 7.45
CA TRP A 117 -5.41 0.95 6.81
C TRP A 117 -5.85 1.84 5.65
N ALA A 118 -6.74 1.34 4.80
CA ALA A 118 -7.23 2.08 3.65
C ALA A 118 -8.07 3.31 4.07
N LEU A 119 -8.94 3.15 5.07
CA LEU A 119 -9.73 4.26 5.64
C LEU A 119 -8.82 5.34 6.24
N ARG A 120 -7.77 4.94 7.00
CA ARG A 120 -6.78 5.87 7.52
C ARG A 120 -6.09 6.65 6.40
N LEU A 121 -5.59 5.92 5.38
CA LEU A 121 -4.85 6.55 4.29
C LEU A 121 -5.74 7.48 3.47
N PHE A 122 -6.97 7.05 3.17
CA PHE A 122 -7.95 7.87 2.44
C PHE A 122 -8.30 9.15 3.21
N ARG A 123 -8.51 9.03 4.54
CA ARG A 123 -8.73 10.18 5.41
C ARG A 123 -7.53 11.13 5.43
N ALA A 124 -6.32 10.63 5.64
CA ALA A 124 -5.11 11.43 5.68
C ALA A 124 -4.89 12.18 4.34
N HIS A 125 -5.09 11.49 3.22
CA HIS A 125 -4.99 12.05 1.88
C HIS A 125 -6.07 13.12 1.64
N GLY A 126 -7.33 12.81 1.91
CA GLY A 126 -8.44 13.75 1.77
C GLY A 126 -8.25 15.02 2.59
N HIS A 127 -7.84 14.90 3.85
CA HIS A 127 -7.57 16.05 4.70
C HIS A 127 -6.36 16.89 4.25
N ARG A 128 -5.31 16.24 3.71
CA ARG A 128 -4.12 16.94 3.19
C ARG A 128 -4.47 17.81 1.99
N TYR A 129 -5.35 17.35 1.12
CA TYR A 129 -5.77 18.05 -0.10
C TYR A 129 -7.12 18.74 0.04
N GLN A 130 -7.68 18.85 1.26
CA GLN A 130 -8.99 19.45 1.51
C GLN A 130 -10.09 18.86 0.61
N TRP A 131 -10.01 17.56 0.32
CA TRP A 131 -10.91 16.80 -0.55
C TRP A 131 -10.92 17.23 -2.02
N ALA A 132 -10.02 18.13 -2.43
CA ALA A 132 -9.76 18.47 -3.83
C ALA A 132 -8.62 17.58 -4.37
N LEU A 133 -8.93 16.30 -4.60
CA LEU A 133 -7.94 15.26 -4.90
C LEU A 133 -7.18 15.50 -6.21
N SER A 134 -7.85 16.11 -7.20
CA SER A 134 -7.27 16.45 -8.49
C SER A 134 -6.44 17.76 -8.48
N ALA A 135 -6.46 18.52 -7.39
CA ALA A 135 -5.82 19.83 -7.32
C ALA A 135 -4.29 19.77 -7.35
N ARG A 136 -3.71 18.64 -7.05
CA ARG A 136 -2.24 18.46 -6.97
C ARG A 136 -1.83 17.09 -7.46
N GLU A 137 -0.73 17.08 -8.18
CA GLU A 137 0.03 15.89 -8.55
C GLU A 137 1.20 15.70 -7.58
N ASP A 138 1.66 14.47 -7.36
CA ASP A 138 2.89 14.21 -6.60
C ASP A 138 4.08 14.85 -7.30
N TRP A 139 4.89 15.60 -6.56
CA TRP A 139 6.04 16.34 -7.08
C TRP A 139 7.04 15.46 -7.81
N ARG A 140 7.22 14.19 -7.42
CA ARG A 140 8.12 13.25 -8.08
C ARG A 140 7.71 13.00 -9.52
N ARG A 141 6.41 12.88 -9.78
CA ARG A 141 5.89 12.69 -11.14
C ARG A 141 5.90 13.99 -11.93
N ALA A 142 5.73 15.12 -11.25
CA ALA A 142 5.92 16.43 -11.89
C ALA A 142 7.38 16.63 -12.35
N ASP A 143 8.37 16.29 -11.51
CA ASP A 143 9.79 16.33 -11.83
C ASP A 143 10.15 15.36 -12.98
N LEU A 144 9.60 14.14 -12.96
CA LEU A 144 9.78 13.16 -14.04
C LEU A 144 9.15 13.66 -15.35
N ARG A 145 7.99 14.28 -15.28
CA ARG A 145 7.33 14.89 -16.45
C ARG A 145 8.20 15.96 -17.09
N GLU A 146 8.80 16.82 -16.28
CA GLU A 146 9.73 17.85 -16.75
C GLU A 146 10.99 17.20 -17.37
N ALA A 147 11.55 16.15 -16.74
CA ALA A 147 12.74 15.47 -17.23
C ALA A 147 12.50 14.72 -18.55
N PHE A 148 11.34 14.10 -18.75
CA PHE A 148 11.01 13.37 -19.98
C PHE A 148 10.39 14.26 -21.07
N ASP A 149 9.89 15.44 -20.74
CA ASP A 149 9.28 16.42 -21.62
C ASP A 149 8.30 15.77 -22.64
N ARG A 150 8.55 15.93 -23.95
CA ARG A 150 7.72 15.36 -25.03
C ARG A 150 7.57 13.84 -24.97
N TRP A 151 8.49 13.13 -24.33
CA TRP A 151 8.44 11.68 -24.19
C TRP A 151 7.60 11.21 -23.00
N TRP A 152 7.17 12.13 -22.14
CA TRP A 152 6.38 11.81 -20.95
C TRP A 152 5.16 10.92 -21.22
N PRO A 153 4.35 11.12 -22.29
CA PRO A 153 3.21 10.25 -22.55
C PRO A 153 3.58 8.76 -22.63
N ALA A 154 4.68 8.42 -23.27
CA ALA A 154 5.16 7.05 -23.37
C ALA A 154 5.93 6.62 -22.11
N ALA A 155 6.84 7.46 -21.61
CA ALA A 155 7.67 7.16 -20.45
C ALA A 155 6.86 7.00 -19.15
N SER A 156 5.75 7.71 -19.01
CA SER A 156 4.89 7.65 -17.82
C SER A 156 4.34 6.25 -17.57
N LEU A 157 4.04 5.47 -18.61
CA LEU A 157 3.53 4.12 -18.46
C LEU A 157 4.48 3.24 -17.62
N PRO A 158 5.76 3.02 -17.98
CA PRO A 158 6.66 2.21 -17.18
C PRO A 158 7.11 2.87 -15.88
N VAL A 159 7.47 4.17 -15.89
CA VAL A 159 8.14 4.80 -14.74
C VAL A 159 7.18 5.27 -13.64
N ALA A 160 5.90 5.51 -13.96
CA ALA A 160 4.90 5.91 -12.99
C ALA A 160 3.86 4.80 -12.77
N PHE A 161 3.15 4.37 -13.81
CA PHE A 161 2.00 3.47 -13.65
C PHE A 161 2.41 2.04 -13.35
N ILE A 162 3.30 1.43 -14.16
CA ILE A 162 3.74 0.04 -13.92
C ILE A 162 4.55 -0.03 -12.61
N ALA A 163 5.46 0.90 -12.37
CA ALA A 163 6.30 0.88 -11.18
C ALA A 163 5.48 1.06 -9.88
N GLU A 164 4.59 2.05 -9.81
CA GLU A 164 3.79 2.29 -8.60
C GLU A 164 2.76 1.18 -8.35
N GLN A 165 2.06 0.75 -9.39
CA GLN A 165 1.06 -0.33 -9.24
C GLN A 165 1.75 -1.68 -8.98
N GLY A 166 2.90 -1.93 -9.60
CA GLY A 166 3.73 -3.10 -9.31
C GLY A 166 4.19 -3.16 -7.86
N ALA A 167 4.65 -2.03 -7.30
CA ALA A 167 5.00 -1.93 -5.89
C ALA A 167 3.78 -2.13 -4.97
N ALA A 168 2.62 -1.59 -5.34
CA ALA A 168 1.39 -1.78 -4.58
C ALA A 168 0.92 -3.25 -4.62
N CYS A 169 0.97 -3.92 -5.78
CA CYS A 169 0.69 -5.35 -5.92
C CYS A 169 1.67 -6.19 -5.10
N ALA A 170 2.96 -5.88 -5.15
CA ALA A 170 3.97 -6.59 -4.37
C ALA A 170 3.69 -6.52 -2.86
N ARG A 171 3.28 -5.36 -2.33
CA ARG A 171 2.85 -5.23 -0.93
C ARG A 171 1.65 -6.12 -0.59
N CYS A 172 0.75 -6.35 -1.55
CA CYS A 172 -0.48 -7.13 -1.36
C CYS A 172 -0.27 -8.65 -1.49
N LEU A 173 0.90 -9.14 -1.90
CA LEU A 173 1.17 -10.57 -2.06
C LEU A 173 0.83 -11.42 -0.82
N PRO A 174 1.06 -10.98 0.43
CA PRO A 174 0.67 -11.74 1.61
C PRO A 174 -0.82 -12.09 1.68
N LEU A 175 -1.70 -11.25 1.10
CA LEU A 175 -3.14 -11.49 1.08
C LEU A 175 -3.52 -12.78 0.35
N ARG A 176 -2.72 -13.18 -0.66
CA ARG A 176 -2.85 -14.47 -1.34
C ARG A 176 -2.70 -15.63 -0.36
N SER A 177 -1.64 -15.64 0.46
CA SER A 177 -1.40 -16.69 1.44
C SER A 177 -2.46 -16.72 2.55
N LEU A 178 -2.93 -15.55 2.98
CA LEU A 178 -4.02 -15.46 3.97
C LEU A 178 -5.35 -15.99 3.41
N ALA A 179 -5.55 -15.94 2.09
CA ALA A 179 -6.70 -16.51 1.41
C ALA A 179 -6.56 -18.02 1.15
N GLY A 180 -5.50 -18.65 1.62
CA GLY A 180 -5.28 -20.08 1.54
C GLY A 180 -4.52 -20.55 0.30
N PHE A 181 -4.16 -19.68 -0.62
CA PHE A 181 -3.40 -20.06 -1.80
C PHE A 181 -1.91 -20.27 -1.44
N ALA A 182 -1.51 -21.53 -1.26
CA ALA A 182 -0.12 -21.92 -1.10
C ALA A 182 0.58 -21.98 -2.47
N GLY A 183 1.88 -22.14 -2.42
CA GLY A 183 2.73 -22.30 -3.60
C GLY A 183 3.63 -21.11 -3.87
N ALA A 184 4.77 -21.40 -4.49
CA ALA A 184 5.83 -20.44 -4.80
C ALA A 184 5.53 -19.56 -6.02
N GLY A 185 4.27 -19.32 -6.35
CA GLY A 185 3.87 -18.47 -7.47
C GLY A 185 4.41 -17.05 -7.32
N VAL A 186 5.71 -16.86 -7.61
CA VAL A 186 6.24 -15.53 -7.93
C VAL A 186 5.74 -15.22 -9.35
N PRO A 187 4.83 -14.26 -9.53
CA PRO A 187 4.11 -14.06 -10.80
C PRO A 187 4.98 -13.60 -11.98
N LEU A 188 6.29 -13.59 -11.84
CA LEU A 188 7.23 -13.05 -12.83
C LEU A 188 7.83 -14.09 -13.77
N LEU A 189 7.56 -15.40 -13.57
CA LEU A 189 8.10 -16.45 -14.43
C LEU A 189 6.99 -17.43 -14.87
N PRO A 190 6.82 -17.66 -16.18
CA PRO A 190 5.72 -18.47 -16.73
C PRO A 190 5.74 -19.96 -16.39
N SER A 191 6.74 -20.44 -15.68
CA SER A 191 6.97 -21.86 -15.38
C SER A 191 6.53 -22.30 -13.98
N PHE A 192 5.89 -21.41 -13.20
CA PHE A 192 5.37 -21.78 -11.88
C PHE A 192 3.89 -22.14 -12.03
N GLU A 193 3.59 -23.41 -12.07
CA GLU A 193 2.24 -23.93 -11.83
C GLU A 193 1.79 -23.41 -10.46
N GLU A 194 0.65 -22.71 -10.43
CA GLU A 194 -0.05 -22.49 -9.16
C GLU A 194 -0.50 -23.88 -8.70
N THR A 195 0.22 -24.43 -7.73
CA THR A 195 -0.17 -25.71 -7.15
C THR A 195 -1.51 -25.56 -6.43
N ASP A 196 -2.34 -26.57 -6.51
CA ASP A 196 -3.62 -26.64 -5.79
C ASP A 196 -3.45 -26.76 -4.26
N ASP A 197 -2.20 -26.64 -3.79
CA ASP A 197 -1.87 -26.77 -2.39
C ASP A 197 -2.42 -25.60 -1.59
N VAL A 198 -3.20 -25.91 -0.58
CA VAL A 198 -3.68 -24.95 0.42
C VAL A 198 -2.56 -24.62 1.40
N ALA A 199 -2.45 -23.37 1.83
CA ALA A 199 -1.50 -22.99 2.86
C ALA A 199 -1.72 -23.84 4.13
N PRO A 200 -0.72 -24.60 4.60
CA PRO A 200 -0.93 -25.74 5.50
C PRO A 200 -1.54 -25.38 6.85
N LEU A 201 -1.39 -24.15 7.31
CA LEU A 201 -1.92 -23.68 8.60
C LEU A 201 -2.95 -22.57 8.45
N VAL A 202 -3.52 -22.36 7.26
CA VAL A 202 -4.47 -21.25 7.04
C VAL A 202 -5.70 -21.38 7.93
N ASP A 203 -6.23 -22.59 8.12
CA ASP A 203 -7.39 -22.91 8.97
C ASP A 203 -7.03 -23.25 10.42
N ALA A 204 -5.74 -23.34 10.76
CA ALA A 204 -5.35 -23.57 12.13
C ALA A 204 -5.75 -22.37 13.02
N PRO A 205 -6.11 -22.61 14.30
CA PRO A 205 -6.43 -21.54 15.24
C PRO A 205 -5.32 -20.50 15.34
N LEU A 206 -5.68 -19.26 15.62
CA LEU A 206 -4.71 -18.17 15.82
C LEU A 206 -3.78 -18.50 17.00
N GLY A 207 -2.47 -18.45 16.74
CA GLY A 207 -1.43 -18.72 17.72
C GLY A 207 -0.73 -17.47 18.25
N LEU A 208 0.29 -17.66 19.09
CA LEU A 208 1.09 -16.57 19.65
C LEU A 208 1.80 -15.74 18.56
N ALA A 209 2.23 -16.37 17.47
CA ALA A 209 2.85 -15.66 16.35
C ALA A 209 1.87 -14.76 15.63
N ASP A 210 0.62 -15.19 15.42
CA ASP A 210 -0.47 -14.37 14.88
C ASP A 210 -0.77 -13.19 15.81
N ALA A 211 -0.84 -13.44 17.12
CA ALA A 211 -1.03 -12.36 18.11
C ALA A 211 0.12 -11.35 18.07
N GLY A 212 1.37 -11.80 17.91
CA GLY A 212 2.53 -10.94 17.72
C GLY A 212 2.41 -10.08 16.45
N ALA A 213 2.06 -10.67 15.31
CA ALA A 213 1.82 -9.96 14.07
C ALA A 213 0.69 -8.92 14.22
N LEU A 214 -0.40 -9.29 14.89
CA LEU A 214 -1.52 -8.40 15.18
C LEU A 214 -1.12 -7.19 16.01
N VAL A 215 -0.33 -7.39 17.08
CA VAL A 215 0.19 -6.30 17.93
C VAL A 215 1.06 -5.34 17.11
N VAL A 216 1.97 -5.87 16.28
CA VAL A 216 2.82 -5.05 15.41
C VAL A 216 2.00 -4.28 14.38
N ALA A 217 0.97 -4.91 13.79
CA ALA A 217 0.06 -4.26 12.84
C ALA A 217 -0.72 -3.10 13.49
N LEU A 218 -1.31 -3.32 14.67
CA LEU A 218 -2.02 -2.30 15.43
C LEU A 218 -1.11 -1.14 15.81
N PHE A 219 0.08 -1.45 16.31
CA PHE A 219 1.07 -0.43 16.65
C PHE A 219 1.49 0.39 15.43
N GLY A 220 1.80 -0.28 14.30
CA GLY A 220 2.14 0.39 13.04
C GLY A 220 1.02 1.30 12.54
N LEU A 221 -0.23 0.83 12.57
CA LEU A 221 -1.40 1.60 12.17
C LEU A 221 -1.63 2.82 13.08
N ALA A 222 -1.53 2.65 14.40
CA ALA A 222 -1.67 3.73 15.37
C ALA A 222 -0.55 4.77 15.23
N LEU A 223 0.70 4.31 15.04
CA LEU A 223 1.86 5.18 14.80
C LEU A 223 1.67 6.03 13.55
N ALA A 224 1.29 5.40 12.42
CA ALA A 224 1.06 6.10 11.17
C ALA A 224 -0.11 7.11 11.28
N PHE A 225 -1.22 6.70 11.91
CA PHE A 225 -2.37 7.58 12.14
C PHE A 225 -1.99 8.81 12.96
N LYS A 226 -1.34 8.61 14.10
CA LYS A 226 -0.95 9.72 15.00
C LYS A 226 0.06 10.65 14.33
N ALA A 227 1.03 10.10 13.60
CA ALA A 227 2.02 10.89 12.86
C ALA A 227 1.37 11.73 11.75
N ASP A 228 0.38 11.18 11.03
CA ASP A 228 -0.37 11.93 10.03
C ASP A 228 -1.21 13.06 10.66
N GLU A 229 -1.85 12.84 11.83
CA GLU A 229 -2.60 13.88 12.56
C GLU A 229 -1.70 15.02 13.03
N GLU A 230 -0.54 14.69 13.58
CA GLU A 230 0.46 15.69 13.99
C GLU A 230 0.92 16.52 12.78
N LEU A 231 1.21 15.87 11.66
CA LEU A 231 1.61 16.55 10.43
C LEU A 231 0.49 17.43 9.85
N LEU A 232 -0.76 16.96 9.86
CA LEU A 232 -1.92 17.73 9.41
C LEU A 232 -2.13 18.97 10.27
N THR A 233 -1.98 18.86 11.58
CA THR A 233 -2.04 20.00 12.52
C THR A 233 -0.97 21.02 12.18
N TYR A 234 0.27 20.57 11.96
CA TYR A 234 1.36 21.44 11.54
C TYR A 234 1.10 22.10 10.18
N ILE A 235 0.58 21.35 9.18
CA ILE A 235 0.29 21.91 7.85
C ILE A 235 -0.76 23.03 7.95
N ARG A 236 -1.77 22.85 8.80
CA ARG A 236 -2.87 23.81 9.02
C ARG A 236 -2.49 25.00 9.88
N TRP A 237 -1.33 24.94 10.54
CA TRP A 237 -0.86 26.05 11.37
C TRP A 237 -0.54 27.27 10.50
N ALA A 238 -1.36 28.30 10.60
CA ALA A 238 -1.28 29.49 9.75
C ALA A 238 -0.54 30.67 10.40
N ASP A 239 -0.19 30.57 11.69
CA ASP A 239 0.46 31.65 12.45
C ASP A 239 1.92 31.87 11.99
N LYS A 240 2.38 33.11 12.11
CA LYS A 240 3.78 33.53 11.87
C LYS A 240 4.79 32.83 12.79
N THR A 241 4.34 32.27 13.91
CA THR A 241 5.16 31.48 14.85
C THR A 241 5.43 30.05 14.35
N LYS A 242 4.86 29.63 13.22
CA LYS A 242 5.06 28.31 12.64
C LYS A 242 6.54 28.02 12.41
N PRO A 243 7.11 26.96 13.03
CA PRO A 243 8.51 26.62 12.80
C PRO A 243 8.70 26.17 11.34
N PRO A 244 9.87 26.39 10.73
CA PRO A 244 10.13 26.00 9.34
C PRO A 244 10.10 24.48 9.12
N VAL A 245 10.37 23.69 10.17
CA VAL A 245 10.34 22.22 10.18
C VAL A 245 9.58 21.76 11.41
N TYR A 246 8.70 20.77 11.23
CA TYR A 246 8.02 20.13 12.35
C TYR A 246 8.93 19.08 13.00
N ALA A 247 9.26 19.28 14.26
CA ALA A 247 10.17 18.44 15.02
C ALA A 247 9.65 18.12 16.43
N GLU A 248 8.33 17.99 16.57
CA GLU A 248 7.62 17.73 17.83
C GLU A 248 6.95 16.34 17.79
N GLY A 249 6.48 15.87 18.95
CA GLY A 249 5.76 14.61 19.05
C GLY A 249 6.53 13.42 18.46
N LEU A 250 5.87 12.61 17.66
CA LEU A 250 6.47 11.43 17.00
C LEU A 250 7.59 11.78 16.01
N TRP A 251 7.62 13.01 15.50
CA TRP A 251 8.65 13.51 14.59
C TRP A 251 9.99 13.79 15.30
N ARG A 252 10.05 13.65 16.62
CA ARG A 252 11.30 13.60 17.41
C ARG A 252 11.93 12.21 17.40
N LEU A 253 11.12 11.18 17.14
CA LEU A 253 11.55 9.78 17.13
C LEU A 253 12.12 9.38 15.77
N SER A 254 11.46 9.80 14.69
CA SER A 254 11.81 9.55 13.29
C SER A 254 11.44 10.77 12.44
N ARG A 255 12.18 11.01 11.34
CA ARG A 255 11.80 12.05 10.36
C ARG A 255 10.59 11.68 9.52
N HIS A 256 10.26 10.38 9.46
CA HIS A 256 9.13 9.84 8.71
C HIS A 256 8.35 8.79 9.53
N PRO A 257 7.79 9.19 10.71
CA PRO A 257 7.15 8.24 11.61
C PRO A 257 5.89 7.60 10.99
N ASN A 258 5.20 8.29 10.10
CA ASN A 258 4.07 7.76 9.35
C ASN A 258 4.50 6.64 8.37
N ARG A 259 5.66 6.78 7.70
CA ARG A 259 6.25 5.73 6.86
C ARG A 259 6.70 4.54 7.69
N LEU A 260 7.33 4.80 8.83
CA LEU A 260 7.70 3.74 9.78
C LEU A 260 6.48 2.92 10.19
N GLY A 261 5.38 3.57 10.53
CA GLY A 261 4.14 2.89 10.88
C GLY A 261 3.58 2.05 9.72
N GLU A 262 3.65 2.54 8.48
CA GLU A 262 3.28 1.75 7.29
C GLU A 262 4.19 0.55 7.08
N HIS A 263 5.51 0.69 7.25
CA HIS A 263 6.43 -0.44 7.16
C HIS A 263 6.10 -1.52 8.18
N LEU A 264 5.89 -1.15 9.44
CA LEU A 264 5.51 -2.09 10.50
C LEU A 264 4.21 -2.82 10.15
N TRP A 265 3.24 -2.12 9.61
CA TRP A 265 1.96 -2.70 9.22
C TRP A 265 2.11 -3.72 8.08
N TRP A 266 2.83 -3.37 7.00
CA TRP A 266 3.06 -4.28 5.87
C TRP A 266 3.92 -5.49 6.23
N LEU A 267 4.93 -5.31 7.11
CA LEU A 267 5.76 -6.39 7.61
C LEU A 267 4.99 -7.32 8.55
N ALA A 268 4.07 -6.79 9.35
CA ALA A 268 3.18 -7.59 10.17
C ALA A 268 2.24 -8.47 9.33
N LEU A 269 1.71 -7.92 8.22
CA LEU A 269 0.90 -8.68 7.26
C LEU A 269 1.71 -9.80 6.60
N ALA A 270 2.97 -9.53 6.25
CA ALA A 270 3.92 -10.56 5.77
C ALA A 270 4.17 -11.65 6.83
N GLY A 271 4.30 -11.25 8.11
CA GLY A 271 4.43 -12.19 9.23
C GLY A 271 3.19 -13.08 9.39
N ALA A 272 1.99 -12.51 9.30
CA ALA A 272 0.75 -13.27 9.36
C ALA A 272 0.63 -14.30 8.21
N ALA A 273 1.08 -13.93 6.99
CA ALA A 273 1.15 -14.86 5.87
C ALA A 273 2.15 -16.00 6.12
N CYS A 274 3.29 -15.72 6.76
CA CYS A 274 4.22 -16.75 7.18
C CYS A 274 3.62 -17.70 8.25
N CYS A 275 2.80 -17.18 9.16
CA CYS A 275 2.06 -18.00 10.12
C CYS A 275 1.09 -18.96 9.42
N ALA A 276 0.34 -18.46 8.42
CA ALA A 276 -0.58 -19.30 7.63
C ALA A 276 0.15 -20.42 6.85
N ASN A 277 1.40 -20.20 6.45
CA ASN A 277 2.23 -21.18 5.76
C ASN A 277 3.06 -22.08 6.71
N GLY A 278 2.99 -21.87 8.01
CA GLY A 278 3.79 -22.63 8.98
C GLY A 278 5.28 -22.30 8.94
N GLY A 279 5.68 -21.20 8.32
CA GLY A 279 7.05 -20.78 8.17
C GLY A 279 7.21 -19.66 7.12
N PHE A 280 8.43 -19.47 6.63
CA PHE A 280 8.69 -18.48 5.57
C PHE A 280 7.88 -18.78 4.32
N CYS A 281 7.26 -17.77 3.76
CA CYS A 281 6.57 -17.84 2.47
C CYS A 281 7.09 -16.78 1.47
N PRO A 282 7.17 -17.13 0.16
CA PRO A 282 7.67 -16.21 -0.86
C PRO A 282 6.85 -14.92 -0.98
N THR A 283 5.56 -14.97 -0.65
CA THR A 283 4.67 -13.79 -0.68
C THR A 283 5.09 -12.69 0.30
N ALA A 284 5.82 -13.05 1.37
CA ALA A 284 6.39 -12.10 2.32
C ALA A 284 7.51 -11.23 1.71
N LEU A 285 8.16 -11.70 0.62
CA LEU A 285 9.22 -10.93 -0.05
C LEU A 285 8.69 -9.63 -0.65
N GLY A 286 7.44 -9.59 -1.10
CA GLY A 286 6.85 -8.39 -1.70
C GLY A 286 6.93 -7.18 -0.76
N PRO A 287 6.30 -7.21 0.42
CA PRO A 287 6.43 -6.14 1.40
C PRO A 287 7.87 -5.84 1.82
N LEU A 288 8.71 -6.85 1.99
CA LEU A 288 10.13 -6.66 2.36
C LEU A 288 10.88 -5.84 1.33
N ILE A 289 10.79 -6.21 0.04
CA ILE A 289 11.46 -5.51 -1.07
C ILE A 289 10.95 -4.08 -1.17
N VAL A 290 9.64 -3.88 -1.07
CA VAL A 290 9.06 -2.54 -1.22
C VAL A 290 9.40 -1.66 -0.01
N CYS A 291 9.36 -2.18 1.22
CA CYS A 291 9.80 -1.44 2.41
C CYS A 291 11.30 -1.08 2.34
N PHE A 292 12.13 -1.99 1.82
CA PHE A 292 13.55 -1.72 1.59
C PHE A 292 13.75 -0.61 0.54
N GLY A 293 13.03 -0.67 -0.58
CA GLY A 293 13.06 0.36 -1.63
C GLY A 293 12.59 1.73 -1.12
N ASP A 294 11.50 1.75 -0.34
CA ASP A 294 10.97 2.97 0.28
C ASP A 294 12.02 3.59 1.24
N ALA A 295 12.65 2.77 2.08
CA ALA A 295 13.68 3.21 3.01
C ALA A 295 14.96 3.70 2.32
N SER A 296 15.35 3.05 1.21
CA SER A 296 16.62 3.29 0.53
C SER A 296 16.54 4.37 -0.56
N VAL A 297 15.36 4.59 -1.14
CA VAL A 297 15.15 5.51 -2.27
C VAL A 297 14.15 6.61 -1.92
N ASP A 298 12.91 6.25 -1.57
CA ASP A 298 11.83 7.23 -1.39
C ASP A 298 12.08 8.17 -0.20
N VAL A 299 12.52 7.63 0.94
CA VAL A 299 12.80 8.41 2.15
C VAL A 299 13.95 9.41 1.91
N PRO A 300 15.11 9.03 1.34
CA PRO A 300 16.14 9.98 0.97
C PRO A 300 15.69 11.05 -0.05
N LEU A 301 14.85 10.68 -1.02
CA LEU A 301 14.31 11.64 -1.98
C LEU A 301 13.38 12.68 -1.30
N LEU A 302 12.54 12.24 -0.36
CA LEU A 302 11.71 13.13 0.45
C LEU A 302 12.56 14.08 1.29
N ASP A 303 13.62 13.58 1.94
CA ASP A 303 14.56 14.38 2.71
C ASP A 303 15.20 15.48 1.84
N ARG A 304 15.66 15.13 0.65
CA ARG A 304 16.21 16.08 -0.32
C ARG A 304 15.18 17.13 -0.74
N HIS A 305 13.97 16.70 -1.07
CA HIS A 305 12.90 17.62 -1.48
C HIS A 305 12.57 18.64 -0.38
N VAL A 306 12.54 18.23 0.89
CA VAL A 306 12.32 19.15 2.02
C VAL A 306 13.51 20.09 2.19
N ALA A 307 14.74 19.59 2.04
CA ALA A 307 15.99 20.36 2.18
C ALA A 307 16.18 21.43 1.08
N MET A 308 15.67 21.22 -0.14
CA MET A 308 15.84 22.15 -1.26
C MET A 308 15.16 23.52 -1.04
N ARG A 309 14.27 23.66 -0.09
CA ARG A 309 13.62 24.95 0.22
C ARG A 309 14.56 25.82 1.03
N ARG A 310 15.12 26.88 0.41
CA ARG A 310 16.13 27.77 1.00
C ARG A 310 15.81 28.25 2.41
N GLU A 311 14.54 28.53 2.69
CA GLU A 311 14.08 29.00 4.01
C GLU A 311 14.14 27.92 5.10
N ARG A 312 14.22 26.66 4.73
CA ARG A 312 14.16 25.50 5.64
C ARG A 312 15.49 24.78 5.82
N ILE A 313 16.44 24.98 4.91
CA ILE A 313 17.65 24.16 4.83
C ILE A 313 18.43 24.10 6.15
N LYS A 314 18.66 25.24 6.82
CA LYS A 314 19.39 25.26 8.11
C LYS A 314 18.64 24.52 9.20
N ALA A 315 17.33 24.76 9.32
CA ALA A 315 16.50 24.09 10.32
C ALA A 315 16.38 22.59 10.02
N TRP A 316 16.29 22.22 8.74
CA TRP A 316 16.24 20.83 8.32
C TRP A 316 17.54 20.09 8.61
N MET A 317 18.69 20.67 8.32
CA MET A 317 19.99 20.05 8.62
C MET A 317 20.15 19.83 10.12
N ALA A 318 19.88 20.83 10.94
CA ALA A 318 19.92 20.71 12.40
C ALA A 318 18.92 19.68 12.98
N TYR A 319 17.80 19.46 12.32
CA TYR A 319 16.83 18.41 12.63
C TYR A 319 17.35 17.03 12.20
N ALA A 320 17.87 16.92 10.97
CA ALA A 320 18.36 15.68 10.39
C ALA A 320 19.60 15.10 11.12
N GLU A 321 20.45 15.96 11.68
CA GLU A 321 21.58 15.53 12.52
C GLU A 321 21.13 14.82 13.82
N ARG A 322 19.96 15.18 14.33
CA ARG A 322 19.46 14.69 15.62
C ARG A 322 18.47 13.55 15.51
N VAL A 323 17.69 13.51 14.43
CA VAL A 323 16.58 12.57 14.26
C VAL A 323 16.86 11.66 13.08
N PRO A 324 16.82 10.32 13.25
CA PRO A 324 17.04 9.36 12.17
C PRO A 324 15.96 9.46 11.10
N ALA A 325 16.30 9.05 9.86
CA ALA A 325 15.38 9.15 8.74
C ALA A 325 14.11 8.32 8.94
N LEU A 326 14.25 7.06 9.28
CA LEU A 326 13.13 6.12 9.41
C LEU A 326 13.18 5.36 10.73
N TRP A 327 14.16 4.46 10.90
CA TRP A 327 14.24 3.59 12.07
C TRP A 327 14.77 4.33 13.29
N PRO A 328 14.06 4.29 14.43
CA PRO A 328 14.51 4.94 15.64
C PRO A 328 15.85 4.40 16.14
N THR A 329 16.71 5.29 16.59
CA THR A 329 17.96 4.93 17.28
C THR A 329 17.77 5.03 18.80
N PRO A 330 18.58 4.34 19.61
CA PRO A 330 18.53 4.51 21.07
C PRO A 330 18.59 5.99 21.50
N GLY A 331 19.39 6.80 20.82
CA GLY A 331 19.48 8.23 21.09
C GLY A 331 18.20 9.01 20.76
N SER A 332 17.47 8.65 19.68
CA SER A 332 16.20 9.31 19.36
C SER A 332 15.09 8.87 20.32
N VAL A 333 15.08 7.60 20.73
CA VAL A 333 14.15 7.09 21.74
C VAL A 333 14.36 7.81 23.09
N LEU A 334 15.60 7.93 23.56
CA LEU A 334 15.88 8.64 24.80
C LEU A 334 15.48 10.13 24.74
N ARG A 335 15.67 10.78 23.58
CA ARG A 335 15.24 12.17 23.38
C ARG A 335 13.71 12.30 23.31
N PHE A 336 13.03 11.31 22.79
CA PHE A 336 11.57 11.31 22.71
C PHE A 336 10.91 11.40 24.08
N PHE A 337 11.45 10.70 25.09
CA PHE A 337 10.93 10.71 26.47
C PHE A 337 11.37 11.94 27.29
N LYS A 338 12.27 12.81 26.78
CA LYS A 338 12.61 14.07 27.45
C LYS A 338 11.56 15.14 27.08
N PRO A 339 11.22 16.08 28.00
CA PRO A 339 10.33 17.19 27.68
C PRO A 339 10.80 17.95 26.42
N SER A 340 9.87 18.34 25.58
CA SER A 340 10.19 19.19 24.44
C SER A 340 10.49 20.62 24.90
N ALA A 341 11.23 21.38 24.08
CA ALA A 341 11.53 22.79 24.41
C ALA A 341 10.26 23.65 24.50
N SER A 342 9.16 23.23 23.85
CA SER A 342 7.84 23.87 23.93
C SER A 342 7.10 23.52 25.23
N GLU A 343 7.30 22.32 25.76
CA GLU A 343 6.71 21.88 27.03
C GLU A 343 7.45 22.47 28.24
N ALA A 344 8.77 22.59 28.15
CA ALA A 344 9.58 23.22 29.18
C ALA A 344 9.20 24.70 29.41
N LYS A 345 8.85 25.45 28.36
CA LYS A 345 8.40 26.84 28.44
C LYS A 345 6.95 27.03 28.94
N LYS A 346 6.16 25.99 29.01
CA LYS A 346 4.77 26.06 29.54
C LYS A 346 4.72 25.73 31.03
N GLY A 347 5.81 25.19 31.59
CA GLY A 347 5.93 24.87 33.01
C GLY A 347 6.65 25.95 33.85
N GLU A 348 7.17 27.03 33.22
CA GLU A 348 7.62 28.26 33.82
C GLU A 348 6.53 29.35 33.74
#